data_cb2fd27eb2cdc611bca0a28f21e13d3a
#
_entry.id   cb2fd27eb2cdc611bca0a28f21e13d3a
#
_cell.length_a   1.000
_cell.length_b   1.000
_cell.length_c   1.000
_cell.angle_alpha   90.00
_cell.angle_beta   90.00
_cell.angle_gamma   90.00
#
_symmetry.space_group_name_H-M   'P 1'
#
loop_
_entity.id
_entity.type
_entity.pdbx_description
1 polymer ?
#
loop_
_entity_poly.entity_id
_entity_poly.type
_entity_poly.pdbx_seq_one_letter_code
_entity_poly.pdbx_strand_id
1 'polypeptide(L)'
;MDNFKKISEATKEKILQYTLINKTVIVFKYSGSKIIRARIENLNRKYYITCRRPKDLVSLRTKEQATAVIPYQEERYFFKSFLHIEGNSLFFRRDSEMFHLKRRKNKRLKIPTNYPAMLMIKKQNHNLTFLRATIHDFSDLGCKVTLNTESPAFKKGDLIIGTLRIGNKKGVEINAEVKHHFRSKKGKNKQTFGLQFIKLSAYQESYIKSLFLDLQREIFMESY
;
A
#
# COMPACT_ATOMS: atom_id res chain seq x y z
N MET A 1 16.22 16.03 -0.10
CA MET A 1 15.32 14.99 0.50
C MET A 1 13.85 15.41 0.39
N ASP A 2 13.29 15.48 -0.80
CA ASP A 2 11.88 15.88 -0.88
C ASP A 2 11.02 14.77 -1.40
N ASN A 3 10.72 13.83 -0.47
CA ASN A 3 9.72 12.78 -0.73
C ASN A 3 8.28 13.32 -0.73
N PHE A 4 8.08 14.60 -0.35
CA PHE A 4 6.78 15.25 -0.31
C PHE A 4 6.68 16.26 -1.45
N LYS A 5 5.72 16.05 -2.34
CA LYS A 5 5.40 16.96 -3.43
C LYS A 5 4.05 17.63 -3.15
N LYS A 6 3.98 18.96 -3.09
CA LYS A 6 2.72 19.70 -3.04
C LYS A 6 1.91 19.38 -4.29
N ILE A 7 0.63 19.07 -4.14
CA ILE A 7 -0.29 18.80 -5.25
C ILE A 7 -1.11 20.05 -5.59
N SER A 8 -1.65 20.08 -6.82
CA SER A 8 -2.53 21.17 -7.26
C SER A 8 -3.90 21.08 -6.57
N GLU A 9 -4.62 22.22 -6.48
CA GLU A 9 -5.97 22.27 -5.95
C GLU A 9 -6.94 21.35 -6.71
N ALA A 10 -6.81 21.27 -8.05
CA ALA A 10 -7.62 20.37 -8.86
C ALA A 10 -7.39 18.89 -8.49
N THR A 11 -6.15 18.50 -8.22
CA THR A 11 -5.83 17.13 -7.76
C THR A 11 -6.36 16.90 -6.35
N LYS A 12 -6.24 17.88 -5.46
CA LYS A 12 -6.78 17.82 -4.09
C LYS A 12 -8.28 17.60 -4.11
N GLU A 13 -9.00 18.36 -4.93
CA GLU A 13 -10.45 18.24 -5.06
C GLU A 13 -10.87 16.84 -5.55
N LYS A 14 -10.19 16.29 -6.57
CA LYS A 14 -10.41 14.90 -7.02
C LYS A 14 -10.23 13.89 -5.89
N ILE A 15 -9.19 14.03 -5.08
CA ILE A 15 -8.92 13.13 -3.94
C ILE A 15 -10.03 13.23 -2.89
N LEU A 16 -10.47 14.44 -2.56
CA LEU A 16 -11.54 14.67 -1.59
C LEU A 16 -12.88 14.11 -2.07
N GLN A 17 -13.25 14.33 -3.33
CA GLN A 17 -14.46 13.76 -3.95
C GLN A 17 -14.41 12.23 -3.96
N TYR A 18 -13.30 11.65 -4.39
CA TYR A 18 -13.12 10.20 -4.33
C TYR A 18 -13.26 9.65 -2.91
N THR A 19 -12.67 10.36 -1.93
CA THR A 19 -12.71 9.98 -0.51
C THR A 19 -14.13 9.99 0.04
N LEU A 20 -14.93 10.97 -0.36
CA LEU A 20 -16.37 11.07 -0.02
C LEU A 20 -17.17 9.92 -0.64
N ILE A 21 -17.06 9.75 -1.98
CA ILE A 21 -17.86 8.75 -2.74
C ILE A 21 -17.54 7.33 -2.25
N ASN A 22 -16.27 7.00 -2.07
CA ASN A 22 -15.83 5.66 -1.66
C ASN A 22 -15.82 5.46 -0.14
N LYS A 23 -16.31 6.43 0.63
CA LYS A 23 -16.32 6.39 2.11
C LYS A 23 -14.96 6.02 2.70
N THR A 24 -13.88 6.48 2.05
CA THR A 24 -12.50 6.17 2.43
C THR A 24 -12.19 6.75 3.81
N VAL A 25 -11.51 5.99 4.64
CA VAL A 25 -11.14 6.42 6.00
C VAL A 25 -9.94 7.35 5.95
N ILE A 26 -10.11 8.56 6.49
CA ILE A 26 -9.02 9.51 6.78
C ILE A 26 -8.47 9.19 8.16
N VAL A 27 -7.15 9.15 8.28
CA VAL A 27 -6.47 8.94 9.54
C VAL A 27 -5.85 10.26 9.98
N PHE A 28 -6.29 10.80 11.11
CA PHE A 28 -5.69 11.99 11.74
C PHE A 28 -4.80 11.56 12.90
N LYS A 29 -3.58 12.08 12.94
CA LYS A 29 -2.65 11.92 14.06
C LYS A 29 -2.48 13.27 14.74
N TYR A 30 -2.74 13.33 16.04
CA TYR A 30 -2.69 14.54 16.87
C TYR A 30 -2.11 14.24 18.24
N SER A 31 -1.77 15.26 19.03
CA SER A 31 -1.23 15.13 20.39
C SER A 31 -0.25 13.96 20.54
N GLY A 32 0.87 14.04 19.83
CA GLY A 32 1.95 13.05 19.87
C GLY A 32 1.65 11.74 19.16
N SER A 33 0.73 10.92 19.63
CA SER A 33 0.47 9.58 19.08
C SER A 33 -1.00 9.20 18.96
N LYS A 34 -1.92 10.05 19.41
CA LYS A 34 -3.37 9.77 19.31
C LYS A 34 -3.83 9.74 17.88
N ILE A 35 -4.72 8.81 17.54
CA ILE A 35 -5.19 8.58 16.19
C ILE A 35 -6.71 8.65 16.16
N ILE A 36 -7.25 9.47 15.25
CA ILE A 36 -8.66 9.51 14.89
C ILE A 36 -8.84 8.90 13.50
N ARG A 37 -9.88 8.09 13.32
CA ARG A 37 -10.32 7.58 12.01
C ARG A 37 -11.70 8.12 11.71
N ALA A 38 -11.81 8.93 10.67
CA ALA A 38 -13.06 9.55 10.28
C ALA A 38 -13.34 9.36 8.79
N ARG A 39 -14.60 9.55 8.38
CA ARG A 39 -15.02 9.54 6.98
C ARG A 39 -15.66 10.86 6.65
N ILE A 40 -15.41 11.38 5.44
CA ILE A 40 -16.04 12.58 4.95
C ILE A 40 -17.55 12.31 4.80
N GLU A 41 -18.36 13.23 5.28
CA GLU A 41 -19.80 13.24 5.06
C GLU A 41 -20.23 14.35 4.10
N ASN A 42 -19.52 15.48 4.13
CA ASN A 42 -19.91 16.62 3.31
C ASN A 42 -18.69 17.49 2.90
N LEU A 43 -18.68 17.94 1.64
CA LEU A 43 -17.69 18.86 1.06
C LEU A 43 -18.28 20.22 0.70
N ASN A 44 -19.58 20.47 0.98
CA ASN A 44 -20.29 21.65 0.49
C ASN A 44 -19.96 22.94 1.24
N ARG A 45 -19.29 22.88 2.40
CA ARG A 45 -18.85 24.08 3.11
C ARG A 45 -17.64 24.69 2.45
N LYS A 46 -17.65 26.00 2.24
CA LYS A 46 -16.58 26.75 1.57
C LYS A 46 -15.21 26.57 2.23
N TYR A 47 -15.14 26.58 3.55
CA TYR A 47 -13.90 26.61 4.32
C TYR A 47 -13.60 25.32 5.09
N TYR A 48 -14.58 24.45 5.27
CA TYR A 48 -14.46 23.26 6.10
C TYR A 48 -14.98 22.01 5.41
N ILE A 49 -14.34 20.90 5.72
CA ILE A 49 -14.77 19.56 5.35
C ILE A 49 -15.37 18.92 6.62
N THR A 50 -16.55 18.36 6.48
CA THR A 50 -17.25 17.71 7.58
C THR A 50 -17.06 16.22 7.52
N CYS A 51 -16.67 15.64 8.67
CA CYS A 51 -16.58 14.21 8.88
C CYS A 51 -17.52 13.78 10.01
N ARG A 52 -17.98 12.54 9.96
CA ARG A 52 -18.68 11.95 11.09
C ARG A 52 -17.74 11.84 12.30
N ARG A 53 -18.20 12.32 13.45
CA ARG A 53 -17.45 12.20 14.70
C ARG A 53 -17.31 10.71 15.08
N PRO A 54 -16.10 10.20 15.30
CA PRO A 54 -15.89 8.85 15.84
C PRO A 54 -16.46 8.73 17.26
N LYS A 55 -17.07 7.59 17.57
CA LYS A 55 -17.73 7.36 18.87
C LYS A 55 -16.72 7.38 20.06
N ASP A 56 -15.48 6.99 19.80
CA ASP A 56 -14.37 6.97 20.77
C ASP A 56 -13.72 8.35 20.99
N LEU A 57 -14.13 9.36 20.22
CA LEU A 57 -13.62 10.71 20.35
C LEU A 57 -14.48 11.53 21.33
N VAL A 58 -14.08 11.53 22.58
CA VAL A 58 -14.84 12.22 23.66
C VAL A 58 -14.67 13.74 23.58
N SER A 59 -13.43 14.22 23.44
CA SER A 59 -13.12 15.65 23.34
C SER A 59 -11.84 15.88 22.53
N LEU A 60 -11.77 17.02 21.88
CA LEU A 60 -10.54 17.64 21.38
C LEU A 60 -10.32 18.93 22.17
N ARG A 61 -9.06 19.26 22.46
CA ARG A 61 -8.73 20.62 22.88
C ARG A 61 -9.11 21.58 21.75
N THR A 62 -9.61 22.75 22.08
CA THR A 62 -9.99 23.75 21.09
C THR A 62 -8.83 24.00 20.12
N LYS A 63 -9.04 23.84 18.81
CA LYS A 63 -8.06 24.04 17.73
C LYS A 63 -6.83 23.13 17.81
N GLU A 64 -7.02 21.85 18.01
CA GLU A 64 -5.89 20.91 18.01
C GLU A 64 -5.37 20.64 16.59
N GLN A 65 -4.07 20.86 16.38
CA GLN A 65 -3.44 20.59 15.09
C GLN A 65 -3.24 19.09 14.89
N ALA A 66 -3.62 18.60 13.73
CA ALA A 66 -3.44 17.21 13.33
C ALA A 66 -2.77 17.06 11.96
N THR A 67 -2.04 15.99 11.79
CA THR A 67 -1.60 15.52 10.48
C THR A 67 -2.58 14.48 9.98
N ALA A 68 -3.22 14.77 8.85
CA ALA A 68 -4.15 13.87 8.20
C ALA A 68 -3.46 13.05 7.09
N VAL A 69 -3.94 11.82 6.90
CA VAL A 69 -3.49 10.91 5.85
C VAL A 69 -4.71 10.39 5.10
N ILE A 70 -4.75 10.64 3.79
CA ILE A 70 -5.77 10.11 2.89
C ILE A 70 -5.12 9.07 1.96
N PRO A 71 -5.55 7.81 1.96
CA PRO A 71 -5.17 6.85 0.94
C PRO A 71 -5.99 7.09 -0.34
N TYR A 72 -5.31 7.20 -1.49
CA TYR A 72 -5.94 7.36 -2.79
C TYR A 72 -5.08 6.64 -3.85
N GLN A 73 -5.68 5.72 -4.63
CA GLN A 73 -5.00 4.96 -5.68
C GLN A 73 -3.66 4.34 -5.24
N GLU A 74 -3.65 3.68 -4.06
CA GLU A 74 -2.46 3.05 -3.43
C GLU A 74 -1.39 4.02 -2.92
N GLU A 75 -1.54 5.31 -3.18
CA GLU A 75 -0.66 6.35 -2.69
C GLU A 75 -1.21 6.97 -1.41
N ARG A 76 -0.39 7.77 -0.75
CA ARG A 76 -0.77 8.48 0.47
C ARG A 76 -0.57 9.96 0.32
N TYR A 77 -1.61 10.68 0.67
CA TYR A 77 -1.64 12.13 0.67
C TYR A 77 -1.73 12.64 2.09
N PHE A 78 -0.99 13.68 2.38
CA PHE A 78 -0.82 14.24 3.72
C PHE A 78 -1.18 15.72 3.71
N PHE A 79 -1.84 16.17 4.77
CA PHE A 79 -2.03 17.58 5.04
C PHE A 79 -2.04 17.84 6.55
N LYS A 80 -1.76 19.08 6.95
CA LYS A 80 -1.91 19.54 8.32
C LYS A 80 -3.15 20.40 8.42
N SER A 81 -3.96 20.18 9.42
CA SER A 81 -5.17 20.98 9.65
C SER A 81 -5.48 21.05 11.13
N PHE A 82 -6.19 22.11 11.51
CA PHE A 82 -6.81 22.17 12.83
C PHE A 82 -8.11 21.38 12.81
N LEU A 83 -8.29 20.53 13.83
CA LEU A 83 -9.51 19.78 14.06
C LEU A 83 -10.42 20.57 14.98
N HIS A 84 -11.72 20.51 14.70
CA HIS A 84 -12.77 21.10 15.50
C HIS A 84 -13.96 20.14 15.60
N ILE A 85 -14.57 20.06 16.79
CA ILE A 85 -15.78 19.24 17.02
C ILE A 85 -16.94 20.19 17.31
N GLU A 86 -18.04 19.96 16.63
CA GLU A 86 -19.32 20.60 16.91
C GLU A 86 -20.44 19.56 16.80
N GLY A 87 -21.11 19.29 17.91
CA GLY A 87 -22.10 18.22 18.00
C GLY A 87 -21.56 16.84 17.56
N ASN A 88 -22.19 16.24 16.57
CA ASN A 88 -21.80 14.94 16.01
C ASN A 88 -20.84 15.03 14.82
N SER A 89 -20.28 16.20 14.56
CA SER A 89 -19.40 16.42 13.42
C SER A 89 -17.97 16.77 13.83
N LEU A 90 -17.01 16.26 13.06
CA LEU A 90 -15.62 16.63 13.11
C LEU A 90 -15.30 17.45 11.87
N PHE A 91 -14.71 18.62 12.07
CA PHE A 91 -14.37 19.55 10.99
C PHE A 91 -12.86 19.67 10.84
N PHE A 92 -12.40 19.85 9.60
CA PHE A 92 -11.05 20.28 9.28
C PHE A 92 -11.06 21.26 8.10
N ARG A 93 -9.99 22.05 7.96
CA ARG A 93 -9.94 23.12 6.95
C ARG A 93 -9.77 22.55 5.54
N ARG A 94 -10.58 23.06 4.61
CA ARG A 94 -10.51 22.70 3.18
C ARG A 94 -9.31 23.33 2.47
N ASP A 95 -8.89 24.50 2.90
CA ASP A 95 -7.78 25.27 2.30
C ASP A 95 -6.39 24.76 2.70
N SER A 96 -6.30 23.75 3.56
CA SER A 96 -5.02 23.12 3.93
C SER A 96 -4.28 22.62 2.71
N GLU A 97 -3.00 22.94 2.62
CA GLU A 97 -2.12 22.39 1.57
C GLU A 97 -1.99 20.87 1.70
N MET A 98 -2.09 20.18 0.57
CA MET A 98 -1.98 18.71 0.52
C MET A 98 -0.71 18.29 -0.22
N PHE A 99 -0.05 17.30 0.34
CA PHE A 99 1.23 16.78 -0.16
C PHE A 99 1.10 15.29 -0.50
N HIS A 100 1.64 14.92 -1.62
CA HIS A 100 1.84 13.52 -2.00
C HIS A 100 3.16 13.02 -1.42
N LEU A 101 3.12 11.92 -0.67
CA LEU A 101 4.32 11.22 -0.23
C LEU A 101 4.70 10.12 -1.23
N LYS A 102 5.67 10.43 -2.07
CA LYS A 102 6.25 9.44 -2.99
C LYS A 102 7.23 8.53 -2.23
N ARG A 103 6.70 7.53 -1.52
CA ARG A 103 7.51 6.60 -0.71
C ARG A 103 8.25 5.56 -1.53
N ARG A 104 7.77 5.25 -2.73
CA ARG A 104 8.32 4.20 -3.58
C ARG A 104 9.04 4.83 -4.74
N LYS A 105 10.32 4.49 -4.91
CA LYS A 105 11.09 4.86 -6.10
C LYS A 105 10.53 4.17 -7.35
N ASN A 106 10.08 2.92 -7.21
CA ASN A 106 9.65 2.07 -8.31
C ASN A 106 8.16 1.73 -8.23
N LYS A 107 7.51 1.73 -9.37
CA LYS A 107 6.10 1.37 -9.54
C LYS A 107 5.91 -0.12 -9.21
N ARG A 108 4.78 -0.46 -8.62
CA ARG A 108 4.31 -1.84 -8.46
C ARG A 108 3.07 -2.04 -9.31
N LEU A 109 3.00 -3.19 -9.95
CA LEU A 109 1.83 -3.61 -10.70
C LEU A 109 1.05 -4.62 -9.86
N LYS A 110 -0.25 -4.41 -9.73
CA LYS A 110 -1.15 -5.44 -9.22
C LYS A 110 -1.31 -6.50 -10.29
N ILE A 111 -1.19 -7.74 -9.88
CA ILE A 111 -1.43 -8.87 -10.76
C ILE A 111 -2.91 -9.22 -10.69
N PRO A 112 -3.62 -9.28 -11.84
CA PRO A 112 -5.00 -9.72 -11.88
C PRO A 112 -5.17 -11.13 -11.28
N THR A 113 -6.31 -11.41 -10.66
CA THR A 113 -6.54 -12.67 -9.93
C THR A 113 -6.37 -13.90 -10.81
N ASN A 114 -6.72 -13.80 -12.09
CA ASN A 114 -6.65 -14.91 -13.05
C ASN A 114 -5.32 -14.96 -13.84
N TYR A 115 -4.42 -14.02 -13.60
CA TYR A 115 -3.13 -13.98 -14.29
C TYR A 115 -2.14 -14.94 -13.60
N PRO A 116 -1.50 -15.85 -14.36
CA PRO A 116 -0.60 -16.84 -13.79
C PRO A 116 0.71 -16.18 -13.30
N ALA A 117 0.85 -16.03 -12.00
CA ALA A 117 2.05 -15.48 -11.38
C ALA A 117 2.38 -16.21 -10.08
N MET A 118 3.55 -16.81 -10.02
CA MET A 118 3.94 -17.63 -8.89
C MET A 118 5.42 -17.49 -8.54
N LEU A 119 5.70 -17.74 -7.27
CA LEU A 119 7.05 -17.96 -6.75
C LEU A 119 7.13 -19.38 -6.19
N MET A 120 8.00 -20.20 -6.79
CA MET A 120 8.37 -21.51 -6.23
C MET A 120 9.53 -21.28 -5.26
N ILE A 121 9.24 -21.31 -3.97
CA ILE A 121 10.25 -21.18 -2.92
C ILE A 121 10.97 -22.52 -2.80
N LYS A 122 12.29 -22.53 -2.97
CA LYS A 122 13.15 -23.72 -2.88
C LYS A 122 13.87 -23.81 -1.54
N LYS A 123 14.23 -22.63 -0.98
CA LYS A 123 14.91 -22.54 0.32
C LYS A 123 14.40 -21.39 1.15
N GLN A 124 14.30 -21.59 2.46
CA GLN A 124 14.13 -20.57 3.48
C GLN A 124 15.36 -20.61 4.39
N ASN A 125 16.17 -19.55 4.38
CA ASN A 125 17.46 -19.52 5.04
C ASN A 125 18.35 -20.68 4.54
N HIS A 126 18.71 -21.61 5.42
CA HIS A 126 19.50 -22.80 5.08
C HIS A 126 18.66 -24.05 4.80
N ASN A 127 17.35 -24.00 5.05
CA ASN A 127 16.47 -25.15 4.96
C ASN A 127 15.85 -25.29 3.56
N LEU A 128 15.83 -26.49 3.02
CA LEU A 128 15.09 -26.81 1.80
C LEU A 128 13.59 -26.75 2.09
N THR A 129 12.86 -26.09 1.20
CA THR A 129 11.42 -25.83 1.38
C THR A 129 10.77 -25.74 0.00
N PHE A 130 9.99 -26.72 -0.40
CA PHE A 130 9.36 -26.67 -1.73
C PHE A 130 7.92 -26.17 -1.61
N LEU A 131 7.74 -24.85 -1.72
CA LEU A 131 6.44 -24.19 -1.54
C LEU A 131 6.08 -23.33 -2.73
N ARG A 132 4.80 -23.37 -3.11
CA ARG A 132 4.24 -22.53 -4.16
C ARG A 132 3.51 -21.35 -3.54
N ALA A 133 3.99 -20.14 -3.84
CA ALA A 133 3.36 -18.88 -3.42
C ALA A 133 2.72 -18.17 -4.62
N THR A 134 1.51 -17.63 -4.41
CA THR A 134 0.83 -16.77 -5.40
C THR A 134 1.35 -15.34 -5.28
N ILE A 135 1.67 -14.70 -6.40
CA ILE A 135 2.13 -13.31 -6.44
C ILE A 135 0.92 -12.39 -6.64
N HIS A 136 0.80 -11.33 -5.83
CA HIS A 136 -0.29 -10.34 -5.89
C HIS A 136 0.12 -8.99 -6.42
N ASP A 137 1.35 -8.57 -6.14
CA ASP A 137 1.96 -7.39 -6.75
C ASP A 137 3.41 -7.68 -7.11
N PHE A 138 3.89 -7.00 -8.13
CA PHE A 138 5.22 -7.19 -8.69
C PHE A 138 5.86 -5.87 -9.07
N SER A 139 7.15 -5.75 -8.84
CA SER A 139 8.02 -4.67 -9.30
C SER A 139 9.39 -5.25 -9.66
N ASP A 140 10.23 -4.45 -10.26
CA ASP A 140 11.62 -4.79 -10.55
C ASP A 140 12.47 -5.04 -9.30
N LEU A 141 12.05 -4.59 -8.13
CA LEU A 141 12.79 -4.74 -6.85
C LEU A 141 12.17 -5.77 -5.90
N GLY A 142 11.01 -6.36 -6.23
CA GLY A 142 10.36 -7.29 -5.32
C GLY A 142 8.90 -7.58 -5.63
N CYS A 143 8.31 -8.43 -4.82
CA CYS A 143 6.92 -8.83 -4.98
C CYS A 143 6.22 -9.06 -3.63
N LYS A 144 4.89 -9.08 -3.67
CA LYS A 144 4.06 -9.52 -2.55
C LYS A 144 3.47 -10.89 -2.87
N VAL A 145 3.62 -11.83 -1.96
CA VAL A 145 3.20 -13.20 -2.17
C VAL A 145 2.32 -13.72 -1.03
N THR A 146 1.50 -14.72 -1.34
CA THR A 146 0.71 -15.48 -0.35
C THR A 146 0.97 -16.96 -0.49
N LEU A 147 1.21 -17.62 0.63
CA LEU A 147 1.23 -19.07 0.79
C LEU A 147 -0.08 -19.54 1.42
N ASN A 148 -0.57 -20.68 0.98
CA ASN A 148 -1.75 -21.37 1.58
C ASN A 148 -1.32 -22.40 2.63
N THR A 149 -0.33 -22.06 3.45
CA THR A 149 0.15 -22.87 4.56
C THR A 149 0.69 -22.00 5.68
N GLU A 150 0.63 -22.46 6.91
CA GLU A 150 1.20 -21.77 8.07
C GLU A 150 2.63 -22.26 8.38
N SER A 151 2.99 -23.43 7.90
CA SER A 151 4.31 -24.03 8.12
C SER A 151 5.05 -24.23 6.80
N PRO A 152 6.34 -23.92 6.74
CA PRO A 152 7.10 -23.19 7.77
C PRO A 152 6.66 -21.73 7.90
N ALA A 153 6.81 -21.15 9.09
CA ALA A 153 6.50 -19.75 9.33
C ALA A 153 7.62 -18.86 8.78
N PHE A 154 7.25 -17.88 7.96
CA PHE A 154 8.17 -16.87 7.44
C PHE A 154 8.22 -15.66 8.37
N LYS A 155 9.41 -15.13 8.61
CA LYS A 155 9.65 -13.95 9.46
C LYS A 155 10.36 -12.85 8.68
N LYS A 156 10.23 -11.62 9.14
CA LYS A 156 11.02 -10.50 8.61
C LYS A 156 12.51 -10.81 8.76
N GLY A 157 13.27 -10.63 7.68
CA GLY A 157 14.71 -10.92 7.60
C GLY A 157 15.02 -12.32 7.04
N ASP A 158 14.05 -13.23 6.92
CA ASP A 158 14.29 -14.52 6.30
C ASP A 158 14.77 -14.37 4.85
N LEU A 159 15.78 -15.14 4.48
CA LEU A 159 16.30 -15.24 3.13
C LEU A 159 15.58 -16.33 2.37
N ILE A 160 15.20 -16.04 1.14
CA ILE A 160 14.49 -16.95 0.25
C ILE A 160 15.26 -17.12 -1.03
N ILE A 161 15.40 -18.37 -1.47
CA ILE A 161 15.82 -18.72 -2.83
C ILE A 161 14.62 -19.37 -3.50
N GLY A 162 14.29 -18.89 -4.69
CA GLY A 162 13.13 -19.43 -5.42
C GLY A 162 13.13 -19.08 -6.89
N THR A 163 12.21 -19.69 -7.63
CA THR A 163 11.97 -19.40 -9.05
C THR A 163 10.73 -18.54 -9.21
N LEU A 164 10.93 -17.33 -9.69
CA LEU A 164 9.88 -16.36 -10.05
C LEU A 164 9.36 -16.69 -11.45
N ARG A 165 8.03 -16.78 -11.61
CA ARG A 165 7.37 -16.97 -12.91
C ARG A 165 6.20 -16.00 -13.04
N ILE A 166 6.18 -15.22 -14.12
CA ILE A 166 5.15 -14.24 -14.46
C ILE A 166 4.59 -14.61 -15.84
N GLY A 167 3.29 -14.88 -15.92
CA GLY A 167 2.66 -15.33 -17.16
C GLY A 167 3.25 -16.66 -17.65
N ASN A 168 3.30 -16.78 -18.97
CA ASN A 168 3.87 -17.94 -19.65
C ASN A 168 5.39 -17.81 -19.90
N LYS A 169 6.02 -16.80 -19.30
CA LYS A 169 7.46 -16.54 -19.50
C LYS A 169 8.32 -17.56 -18.75
N LYS A 170 9.57 -17.70 -19.21
CA LYS A 170 10.57 -18.55 -18.54
C LYS A 170 10.76 -18.10 -17.09
N GLY A 171 10.82 -19.05 -16.16
CA GLY A 171 11.12 -18.74 -14.76
C GLY A 171 12.54 -18.25 -14.56
N VAL A 172 12.74 -17.33 -13.63
CA VAL A 172 14.04 -16.82 -13.22
C VAL A 172 14.29 -17.14 -11.75
N GLU A 173 15.46 -17.66 -11.44
CA GLU A 173 15.88 -17.86 -10.05
C GLU A 173 16.22 -16.52 -9.41
N ILE A 174 15.74 -16.33 -8.20
CA ILE A 174 15.93 -15.11 -7.41
C ILE A 174 16.37 -15.43 -6.00
N ASN A 175 17.16 -14.52 -5.44
CA ASN A 175 17.37 -14.40 -4.01
C ASN A 175 16.52 -13.24 -3.50
N ALA A 176 15.83 -13.42 -2.38
CA ALA A 176 14.98 -12.41 -1.81
C ALA A 176 15.03 -12.42 -0.28
N GLU A 177 14.69 -11.28 0.32
CA GLU A 177 14.55 -11.11 1.77
C GLU A 177 13.10 -10.75 2.12
N VAL A 178 12.56 -11.36 3.16
CA VAL A 178 11.23 -11.01 3.71
C VAL A 178 11.32 -9.66 4.42
N LYS A 179 10.69 -8.62 3.87
CA LYS A 179 10.66 -7.28 4.48
C LYS A 179 9.44 -7.04 5.34
N HIS A 180 8.32 -7.63 4.98
CA HIS A 180 7.05 -7.49 5.71
C HIS A 180 6.34 -8.83 5.75
N HIS A 181 5.79 -9.17 6.90
CA HIS A 181 4.95 -10.34 7.09
C HIS A 181 3.58 -9.93 7.66
N PHE A 182 2.51 -10.42 7.05
CA PHE A 182 1.14 -10.15 7.45
C PHE A 182 0.44 -11.46 7.78
N ARG A 183 0.14 -11.70 9.05
CA ARG A 183 -0.75 -12.80 9.42
C ARG A 183 -2.19 -12.35 9.20
N SER A 184 -2.95 -13.13 8.45
CA SER A 184 -4.38 -12.88 8.31
C SER A 184 -5.09 -13.24 9.61
N LYS A 185 -5.83 -12.28 10.20
CA LYS A 185 -6.70 -12.54 11.35
C LYS A 185 -7.92 -13.40 11.01
N LYS A 186 -8.27 -13.54 9.72
CA LYS A 186 -9.49 -14.21 9.24
C LYS A 186 -9.26 -15.43 8.36
N GLY A 187 -8.04 -15.75 8.02
CA GLY A 187 -7.73 -16.83 7.09
C GLY A 187 -6.97 -17.94 7.78
N LYS A 188 -7.61 -19.06 7.97
CA LYS A 188 -6.93 -20.28 8.36
C LYS A 188 -5.85 -20.59 7.32
N ASN A 189 -4.65 -20.85 7.78
CA ASN A 189 -3.53 -21.40 7.00
C ASN A 189 -3.02 -20.51 5.84
N LYS A 190 -3.02 -19.18 5.97
CA LYS A 190 -2.46 -18.30 4.96
C LYS A 190 -1.41 -17.36 5.53
N GLN A 191 -0.28 -17.26 4.85
CA GLN A 191 0.76 -16.29 5.14
C GLN A 191 0.94 -15.35 3.94
N THR A 192 0.93 -14.05 4.18
CA THR A 192 1.21 -13.03 3.15
C THR A 192 2.44 -12.26 3.55
N PHE A 193 3.40 -12.10 2.65
CA PHE A 193 4.63 -11.37 2.92
C PHE A 193 5.13 -10.61 1.69
N GLY A 194 5.86 -9.53 1.97
CA GLY A 194 6.54 -8.73 0.95
C GLY A 194 8.00 -9.12 0.88
N LEU A 195 8.46 -9.37 -0.34
CA LEU A 195 9.84 -9.75 -0.66
C LEU A 195 10.56 -8.60 -1.34
N GLN A 196 11.82 -8.40 -0.98
CA GLN A 196 12.76 -7.59 -1.72
C GLN A 196 13.77 -8.52 -2.38
N PHE A 197 13.97 -8.38 -3.69
CA PHE A 197 15.03 -9.09 -4.41
C PHE A 197 16.39 -8.56 -3.97
N ILE A 198 17.36 -9.46 -3.78
CA ILE A 198 18.69 -9.15 -3.32
C ILE A 198 19.73 -9.92 -4.14
N LYS A 199 20.92 -9.37 -4.23
CA LYS A 199 22.09 -10.03 -4.91
C LYS A 199 21.74 -10.57 -6.31
N LEU A 200 20.98 -9.80 -7.08
CA LEU A 200 20.66 -10.15 -8.46
C LEU A 200 21.91 -9.93 -9.34
N SER A 201 22.17 -10.83 -10.27
CA SER A 201 23.11 -10.59 -11.35
C SER A 201 22.56 -9.58 -12.36
N ALA A 202 23.41 -8.97 -13.17
CA ALA A 202 22.98 -8.03 -14.22
C ALA A 202 21.97 -8.67 -15.19
N TYR A 203 22.13 -9.95 -15.51
CA TYR A 203 21.15 -10.70 -16.31
C TYR A 203 19.81 -10.81 -15.62
N GLN A 204 19.77 -11.19 -14.33
CA GLN A 204 18.53 -11.31 -13.56
C GLN A 204 17.81 -9.96 -13.44
N GLU A 205 18.56 -8.88 -13.17
CA GLU A 205 17.96 -7.52 -13.11
C GLU A 205 17.34 -7.11 -14.45
N SER A 206 18.07 -7.32 -15.56
CA SER A 206 17.57 -7.01 -16.90
C SER A 206 16.33 -7.83 -17.23
N TYR A 207 16.34 -9.13 -16.93
CA TYR A 207 15.22 -10.02 -17.19
C TYR A 207 13.99 -9.67 -16.35
N ILE A 208 14.17 -9.38 -15.05
CA ILE A 208 13.07 -8.96 -14.16
C ILE A 208 12.45 -7.63 -14.64
N LYS A 209 13.28 -6.68 -15.12
CA LYS A 209 12.78 -5.44 -15.73
C LYS A 209 11.96 -5.71 -16.99
N SER A 210 12.41 -6.63 -17.85
CA SER A 210 11.62 -7.01 -19.03
C SER A 210 10.27 -7.65 -18.65
N LEU A 211 10.25 -8.56 -17.68
CA LEU A 211 9.02 -9.15 -17.15
C LEU A 211 8.05 -8.09 -16.62
N PHE A 212 8.58 -7.08 -15.93
CA PHE A 212 7.77 -5.97 -15.41
C PHE A 212 7.14 -5.14 -16.54
N LEU A 213 7.91 -4.82 -17.58
CA LEU A 213 7.41 -4.06 -18.73
C LEU A 213 6.39 -4.86 -19.55
N ASP A 214 6.63 -6.14 -19.75
CA ASP A 214 5.69 -7.02 -20.46
C ASP A 214 4.37 -7.14 -19.70
N LEU A 215 4.42 -7.40 -18.39
CA LEU A 215 3.24 -7.43 -17.53
C LEU A 215 2.48 -6.10 -17.57
N GLN A 216 3.19 -4.96 -17.57
CA GLN A 216 2.55 -3.66 -17.67
C GLN A 216 1.79 -3.49 -18.99
N ARG A 217 2.35 -3.95 -20.10
CA ARG A 217 1.69 -3.92 -21.42
C ARG A 217 0.48 -4.84 -21.45
N GLU A 218 0.61 -6.07 -20.97
CA GLU A 218 -0.47 -7.06 -20.93
C GLU A 218 -1.67 -6.55 -20.12
N ILE A 219 -1.42 -6.05 -18.89
CA ILE A 219 -2.48 -5.47 -18.04
C ILE A 219 -3.13 -4.24 -18.71
N PHE A 220 -2.36 -3.41 -19.42
CA PHE A 220 -2.91 -2.26 -20.12
C PHE A 220 -3.83 -2.69 -21.27
N MET A 221 -3.43 -3.70 -22.05
CA MET A 221 -4.22 -4.22 -23.17
C MET A 221 -5.52 -4.93 -22.74
N GLU A 222 -5.52 -5.59 -21.57
CA GLU A 222 -6.72 -6.22 -21.00
C GLU A 222 -7.71 -5.20 -20.40
N SER A 223 -7.30 -3.95 -20.22
CA SER A 223 -8.11 -2.89 -19.59
C SER A 223 -8.91 -2.06 -20.62
N TYR A 224 -8.74 -2.35 -21.90
CA TYR A 224 -9.43 -1.76 -23.04
C TYR A 224 -10.12 -2.83 -23.87
#